data_260a6cea27b3fa98dc97c015f4978771
#
_entry.id   260a6cea27b3fa98dc97c015f4978771
#
_cell.length_a   1.000
_cell.length_b   1.000
_cell.length_c   1.000
_cell.angle_alpha   90.00
_cell.angle_beta   90.00
_cell.angle_gamma   90.00
#
_symmetry.space_group_name_H-M   'P 1'
#
loop_
_entity.id
_entity.type
_entity.pdbx_description
1 polymer ?
#
loop_
_entity_poly.entity_id
_entity_poly.type
_entity_poly.pdbx_seq_one_letter_code
_entity_poly.pdbx_strand_id
1 'polypeptide(L)'
;MAPYKYATGGVELSHQLVDYLRENGKEAYIFYISDLVTCKIVNDDNQVTEAYRKYNIAVANSIDDSPENIVVIPESFVMTIPFFKNVQICIWWMSVDNAFVGNGNFTDLWNHTQCFEQKMSMLINILKWMVKKTPLGPVIYKLKHKNFIRAKYPYPNNYSMEKVRKEDIRLYHFYQATYIQQFLYSQHLDRIFRLTDYINPDIQKNVDTSVKKENIILFNPAKGFRYTKKLMKYMPEYKFIPLKGYTRNQLNHLFDQAKLYIDFGPFPGKDRLPREAAVHNCCIITGRFGASGFFEDIPINGRYKFDMLHANYSKIKSCIDDILSNYDVRINDFAYIRECIHHEQENFYREIDNIFG
;
A
#
# COMPACT_ATOMS: atom_id res chain seq x y z
N MET A 1 1.76 15.30 4.09
CA MET A 1 1.78 15.63 2.65
C MET A 1 1.09 14.54 1.86
N ALA A 2 0.40 14.88 0.76
CA ALA A 2 -0.32 13.90 -0.07
C ALA A 2 -0.26 14.27 -1.56
N PRO A 3 -0.25 13.29 -2.49
CA PRO A 3 -0.36 13.57 -3.91
C PRO A 3 -1.79 13.97 -4.28
N TYR A 4 -1.90 14.99 -5.14
CA TYR A 4 -3.16 15.53 -5.63
C TYR A 4 -3.83 14.61 -6.66
N LYS A 5 -5.16 14.48 -6.60
CA LYS A 5 -6.00 13.68 -7.53
C LYS A 5 -5.81 12.16 -7.47
N TYR A 6 -5.10 11.62 -6.50
CA TYR A 6 -4.99 10.18 -6.36
C TYR A 6 -5.94 9.66 -5.27
N ALA A 7 -6.69 8.61 -5.60
CA ALA A 7 -7.53 7.87 -4.66
C ALA A 7 -6.88 6.50 -4.40
N THR A 8 -5.92 6.45 -3.49
CA THR A 8 -5.18 5.23 -3.11
C THR A 8 -5.16 5.07 -1.60
N GLY A 9 -4.83 3.86 -1.14
CA GLY A 9 -4.76 3.55 0.29
C GLY A 9 -3.84 4.49 1.08
N GLY A 10 -2.64 4.75 0.59
CA GLY A 10 -1.69 5.63 1.27
C GLY A 10 -2.16 7.09 1.35
N VAL A 11 -2.84 7.58 0.32
CA VAL A 11 -3.44 8.92 0.33
C VAL A 11 -4.56 9.01 1.35
N GLU A 12 -5.43 7.99 1.41
CA GLU A 12 -6.51 7.93 2.40
C GLU A 12 -5.98 7.96 3.84
N LEU A 13 -4.86 7.26 4.11
CA LEU A 13 -4.22 7.28 5.43
C LEU A 13 -3.82 8.68 5.89
N SER A 14 -3.26 9.50 4.99
CA SER A 14 -2.94 10.89 5.32
C SER A 14 -4.18 11.70 5.70
N HIS A 15 -5.33 11.42 5.06
CA HIS A 15 -6.60 12.06 5.39
C HIS A 15 -7.16 11.56 6.72
N GLN A 16 -7.09 10.25 6.99
CA GLN A 16 -7.49 9.65 8.26
C GLN A 16 -6.68 10.20 9.44
N LEU A 17 -5.37 10.41 9.25
CA LEU A 17 -4.50 11.02 10.27
C LEU A 17 -4.94 12.46 10.58
N VAL A 18 -5.14 13.28 9.56
CA VAL A 18 -5.55 14.70 9.75
C VAL A 18 -6.96 14.78 10.34
N ASP A 19 -7.88 13.94 9.87
CA ASP A 19 -9.25 13.83 10.39
C ASP A 19 -9.24 13.62 11.91
N TYR A 20 -8.57 12.57 12.38
CA TYR A 20 -8.48 12.25 13.79
C TYR A 20 -7.82 13.36 14.63
N LEU A 21 -6.70 13.91 14.15
CA LEU A 21 -6.01 15.01 14.85
C LEU A 21 -6.93 16.22 15.00
N ARG A 22 -7.65 16.60 13.96
CA ARG A 22 -8.58 17.75 14.00
C ARG A 22 -9.80 17.50 14.86
N GLU A 23 -10.36 16.29 14.84
CA GLU A 23 -11.47 15.92 15.73
C GLU A 23 -11.07 15.98 17.21
N ASN A 24 -9.78 15.79 17.50
CA ASN A 24 -9.21 15.92 18.85
C ASN A 24 -8.57 17.31 19.13
N GLY A 25 -8.97 18.33 18.37
CA GLY A 25 -8.60 19.73 18.63
C GLY A 25 -7.17 20.13 18.28
N LYS A 26 -6.43 19.27 17.55
CA LYS A 26 -5.07 19.59 17.06
C LYS A 26 -5.15 20.37 15.75
N GLU A 27 -4.25 21.31 15.53
CA GLU A 27 -4.07 21.97 14.24
C GLU A 27 -3.38 21.05 13.26
N ALA A 28 -4.13 20.46 12.32
CA ALA A 28 -3.61 19.54 11.32
C ALA A 28 -4.18 19.86 9.94
N TYR A 29 -3.33 19.69 8.91
CA TYR A 29 -3.64 20.08 7.54
C TYR A 29 -3.14 19.05 6.53
N ILE A 30 -3.82 18.95 5.38
CA ILE A 30 -3.29 18.26 4.22
C ILE A 30 -2.57 19.27 3.33
N PHE A 31 -1.33 18.97 2.97
CA PHE A 31 -0.57 19.72 1.99
C PHE A 31 -0.46 18.91 0.70
N TYR A 32 -1.12 19.37 -0.38
CA TYR A 32 -1.16 18.64 -1.64
C TYR A 32 -0.02 19.03 -2.57
N ILE A 33 0.57 18.00 -3.18
CA ILE A 33 1.58 18.14 -4.24
C ILE A 33 0.97 17.66 -5.55
N SER A 34 0.93 18.53 -6.57
CA SER A 34 0.33 18.25 -7.88
C SER A 34 1.12 17.26 -8.71
N ASP A 35 2.41 17.19 -8.46
CA ASP A 35 3.34 16.39 -9.24
C ASP A 35 4.51 15.96 -8.35
N LEU A 36 4.69 14.65 -8.23
CA LEU A 36 5.80 14.02 -7.49
C LEU A 36 7.19 14.44 -7.99
N VAL A 37 7.24 15.05 -9.17
CA VAL A 37 8.49 15.41 -9.83
C VAL A 37 8.83 16.88 -9.70
N THR A 38 7.82 17.75 -9.78
CA THR A 38 8.02 19.20 -9.68
C THR A 38 7.77 19.74 -8.28
N CYS A 39 7.21 18.90 -7.38
CA CYS A 39 6.75 19.31 -6.05
C CYS A 39 5.90 20.58 -6.10
N LYS A 40 5.14 20.77 -7.18
CA LYS A 40 4.33 21.96 -7.35
C LYS A 40 3.14 21.93 -6.40
N ILE A 41 3.04 22.94 -5.56
CA ILE A 41 1.93 23.14 -4.63
C ILE A 41 0.67 23.42 -5.43
N VAL A 42 -0.43 22.85 -4.96
CA VAL A 42 -1.75 23.09 -5.54
C VAL A 42 -2.56 23.91 -4.54
N ASN A 43 -2.91 25.13 -4.94
CA ASN A 43 -3.63 26.11 -4.12
C ASN A 43 -5.08 26.25 -4.60
N ASP A 44 -5.89 25.20 -4.49
CA ASP A 44 -7.29 25.24 -4.86
C ASP A 44 -8.13 24.55 -3.80
N ASP A 45 -9.06 25.25 -3.16
CA ASP A 45 -9.94 24.73 -2.11
C ASP A 45 -10.83 23.56 -2.57
N ASN A 46 -10.99 23.38 -3.89
CA ASN A 46 -11.70 22.24 -4.50
C ASN A 46 -10.82 20.99 -4.71
N GLN A 47 -9.63 20.93 -4.10
CA GLN A 47 -8.62 19.89 -4.36
C GLN A 47 -8.92 18.54 -3.73
N VAL A 48 -9.81 18.49 -2.77
CA VAL A 48 -10.13 17.24 -2.07
C VAL A 48 -10.86 16.30 -3.00
N THR A 49 -10.25 15.16 -3.28
CA THR A 49 -10.88 14.09 -4.04
C THR A 49 -12.21 13.70 -3.39
N GLU A 50 -13.26 13.49 -4.16
CA GLU A 50 -14.61 13.18 -3.66
C GLU A 50 -14.63 12.06 -2.61
N ALA A 51 -13.80 11.03 -2.80
CA ALA A 51 -13.66 9.91 -1.88
C ALA A 51 -13.20 10.32 -0.46
N TYR A 52 -12.59 11.49 -0.29
CA TYR A 52 -12.01 11.97 0.98
C TYR A 52 -12.77 13.15 1.58
N ARG A 53 -13.82 13.65 0.92
CA ARG A 53 -14.65 14.75 1.45
C ARG A 53 -15.40 14.42 2.74
N LYS A 54 -15.48 13.15 3.07
CA LYS A 54 -16.07 12.66 4.32
C LYS A 54 -15.21 12.93 5.56
N TYR A 55 -13.91 13.21 5.37
CA TYR A 55 -12.98 13.47 6.46
C TYR A 55 -12.96 14.96 6.83
N ASN A 56 -12.85 15.27 8.11
CA ASN A 56 -12.66 16.63 8.61
C ASN A 56 -11.24 17.11 8.33
N ILE A 57 -11.01 17.62 7.13
CA ILE A 57 -9.68 18.08 6.71
C ILE A 57 -9.67 19.57 6.41
N ALA A 58 -8.51 20.18 6.62
CA ALA A 58 -8.18 21.51 6.10
C ALA A 58 -6.96 21.38 5.17
N VAL A 59 -6.90 22.25 4.15
CA VAL A 59 -5.81 22.25 3.17
C VAL A 59 -4.85 23.39 3.49
N ALA A 60 -3.55 23.08 3.60
CA ALA A 60 -2.51 24.08 3.73
C ALA A 60 -1.97 24.49 2.36
N ASN A 61 -1.76 25.79 2.17
CA ASN A 61 -1.19 26.37 0.95
C ASN A 61 0.33 26.62 1.07
N SER A 62 0.86 26.59 2.28
CA SER A 62 2.29 26.69 2.58
C SER A 62 2.62 25.86 3.80
N ILE A 63 3.89 25.56 3.99
CA ILE A 63 4.41 24.94 5.20
C ILE A 63 5.35 25.96 5.85
N ASP A 64 5.06 26.31 7.11
CA ASP A 64 5.96 27.12 7.91
C ASP A 64 7.09 26.21 8.43
N ASP A 65 8.32 26.50 8.01
CA ASP A 65 9.54 25.75 8.37
C ASP A 65 10.05 26.16 9.75
N SER A 66 9.20 25.98 10.75
CA SER A 66 9.46 26.27 12.17
C SER A 66 9.66 24.98 12.98
N PRO A 67 10.51 24.96 14.02
CA PRO A 67 10.76 23.78 14.85
C PRO A 67 9.55 23.31 15.66
N GLU A 68 8.53 24.15 15.85
CA GLU A 68 7.27 23.80 16.49
C GLU A 68 6.34 23.00 15.59
N ASN A 69 6.59 22.99 14.28
CA ASN A 69 5.78 22.30 13.30
C ASN A 69 6.30 20.88 13.00
N ILE A 70 5.37 20.01 12.62
CA ILE A 70 5.65 18.64 12.18
C ILE A 70 5.17 18.47 10.74
N VAL A 71 6.01 17.93 9.88
CA VAL A 71 5.64 17.52 8.52
C VAL A 71 5.72 16.01 8.39
N VAL A 72 4.58 15.37 8.18
CA VAL A 72 4.52 13.93 7.87
C VAL A 72 4.54 13.75 6.37
N ILE A 73 5.58 13.06 5.86
CA ILE A 73 5.77 12.78 4.43
C ILE A 73 5.70 11.28 4.17
N PRO A 74 4.98 10.81 3.13
CA PRO A 74 5.10 9.43 2.67
C PRO A 74 6.53 9.11 2.21
N GLU A 75 6.92 7.86 2.30
CA GLU A 75 8.25 7.38 1.84
C GLU A 75 8.57 7.73 0.39
N SER A 76 7.54 7.89 -0.43
CA SER A 76 7.67 8.32 -1.84
C SER A 76 8.02 9.80 -1.99
N PHE A 77 8.00 10.60 -0.92
CA PHE A 77 8.28 12.05 -0.92
C PHE A 77 9.57 12.42 -0.19
N VAL A 78 10.42 11.47 0.17
CA VAL A 78 11.68 11.76 0.88
C VAL A 78 12.59 12.73 0.13
N MET A 79 12.42 12.89 -1.20
CA MET A 79 13.12 13.92 -1.98
C MET A 79 12.77 15.35 -1.56
N THR A 80 11.72 15.56 -0.79
CA THR A 80 11.34 16.89 -0.28
C THR A 80 12.07 17.26 1.01
N ILE A 81 12.72 16.33 1.69
CA ILE A 81 13.46 16.56 2.94
C ILE A 81 14.41 17.78 2.85
N PRO A 82 15.22 17.96 1.77
CA PRO A 82 16.12 19.10 1.66
C PRO A 82 15.44 20.48 1.60
N PHE A 83 14.14 20.55 1.39
CA PHE A 83 13.40 21.82 1.37
C PHE A 83 13.14 22.36 2.79
N PHE A 84 13.26 21.51 3.81
CA PHE A 84 13.00 21.84 5.20
C PHE A 84 14.30 21.89 5.99
N LYS A 85 14.45 22.92 6.83
CA LYS A 85 15.64 23.11 7.67
C LYS A 85 15.32 22.97 9.16
N ASN A 86 14.15 23.46 9.59
CA ASN A 86 13.79 23.63 11.00
C ASN A 86 12.65 22.69 11.43
N VAL A 87 11.66 22.48 10.57
CA VAL A 87 10.48 21.66 10.87
C VAL A 87 10.87 20.23 11.22
N GLN A 88 10.15 19.62 12.14
CA GLN A 88 10.31 18.19 12.48
C GLN A 88 9.77 17.33 11.34
N ILE A 89 10.60 16.47 10.78
CA ILE A 89 10.23 15.62 9.63
C ILE A 89 9.95 14.20 10.11
N CYS A 90 8.76 13.72 9.81
CA CYS A 90 8.33 12.35 10.04
C CYS A 90 8.12 11.65 8.69
N ILE A 91 8.85 10.59 8.41
CA ILE A 91 8.66 9.77 7.20
C ILE A 91 7.71 8.64 7.55
N TRP A 92 6.55 8.59 6.89
CA TRP A 92 5.61 7.48 7.04
C TRP A 92 5.84 6.42 5.98
N TRP A 93 6.44 5.33 6.39
CA TRP A 93 6.77 4.20 5.55
C TRP A 93 5.56 3.27 5.40
N MET A 94 4.87 3.39 4.28
CA MET A 94 3.71 2.57 3.91
C MET A 94 4.08 1.46 2.93
N SER A 95 5.21 1.63 2.21
CA SER A 95 5.71 0.67 1.22
C SER A 95 7.21 0.83 0.99
N VAL A 96 7.98 -0.20 1.27
CA VAL A 96 9.42 -0.22 1.00
C VAL A 96 9.71 -0.06 -0.50
N ASP A 97 8.96 -0.76 -1.34
CA ASP A 97 9.16 -0.73 -2.79
C ASP A 97 8.90 0.66 -3.37
N ASN A 98 7.88 1.37 -2.88
CA ASN A 98 7.57 2.72 -3.33
C ASN A 98 8.66 3.73 -2.97
N ALA A 99 9.34 3.56 -1.84
CA ALA A 99 10.48 4.38 -1.47
C ALA A 99 11.59 4.29 -2.52
N PHE A 100 11.93 3.08 -2.95
CA PHE A 100 12.96 2.89 -3.97
C PHE A 100 12.54 3.40 -5.34
N VAL A 101 11.30 3.12 -5.77
CA VAL A 101 10.77 3.53 -7.07
C VAL A 101 10.61 5.05 -7.13
N GLY A 102 10.04 5.67 -6.11
CA GLY A 102 9.81 7.11 -6.03
C GLY A 102 11.13 7.91 -6.07
N ASN A 103 12.17 7.37 -5.47
CA ASN A 103 13.48 8.01 -5.38
C ASN A 103 14.45 7.60 -6.51
N GLY A 104 14.02 6.78 -7.46
CA GLY A 104 14.84 6.32 -8.58
C GLY A 104 16.00 5.41 -8.18
N ASN A 105 15.93 4.81 -6.98
CA ASN A 105 16.96 3.90 -6.48
C ASN A 105 16.69 2.45 -6.90
N PHE A 106 16.88 2.20 -8.19
CA PHE A 106 16.61 0.88 -8.76
C PHE A 106 17.59 -0.21 -8.32
N THR A 107 18.81 0.16 -7.92
CA THR A 107 19.80 -0.82 -7.47
C THR A 107 19.39 -1.42 -6.13
N ASP A 108 19.03 -0.59 -5.16
CA ASP A 108 18.56 -1.07 -3.86
C ASP A 108 17.25 -1.84 -4.00
N LEU A 109 16.34 -1.39 -4.84
CA LEU A 109 15.11 -2.12 -5.14
C LEU A 109 15.41 -3.49 -5.76
N TRP A 110 16.37 -3.58 -6.69
CA TRP A 110 16.78 -4.86 -7.30
C TRP A 110 17.34 -5.84 -6.27
N ASN A 111 18.18 -5.35 -5.37
CA ASN A 111 18.80 -6.15 -4.32
C ASN A 111 17.77 -6.59 -3.27
N HIS A 112 16.84 -5.70 -2.94
CA HIS A 112 15.78 -5.97 -1.99
C HIS A 112 14.73 -6.94 -2.53
N THR A 113 14.48 -6.93 -3.84
CA THR A 113 13.41 -7.70 -4.48
C THR A 113 13.80 -9.14 -4.70
N GLN A 114 13.06 -10.07 -4.11
CA GLN A 114 13.22 -11.51 -4.33
C GLN A 114 12.34 -12.05 -5.47
N CYS A 115 11.22 -11.38 -5.76
CA CYS A 115 10.24 -11.82 -6.73
C CYS A 115 10.68 -11.51 -8.18
N PHE A 116 10.71 -12.53 -9.03
CA PHE A 116 11.07 -12.38 -10.44
C PHE A 116 10.18 -11.39 -11.19
N GLU A 117 8.88 -11.36 -10.91
CA GLU A 117 7.94 -10.43 -11.57
C GLU A 117 8.25 -8.97 -11.24
N GLN A 118 8.59 -8.68 -9.98
CA GLN A 118 9.03 -7.34 -9.61
C GLN A 118 10.33 -6.98 -10.31
N LYS A 119 11.32 -7.89 -10.37
CA LYS A 119 12.57 -7.66 -11.11
C LYS A 119 12.32 -7.38 -12.58
N MET A 120 11.43 -8.13 -13.22
CA MET A 120 11.06 -7.90 -14.63
C MET A 120 10.30 -6.60 -14.83
N SER A 121 9.35 -6.27 -13.95
CA SER A 121 8.64 -4.98 -13.97
C SER A 121 9.61 -3.82 -13.80
N MET A 122 10.60 -3.98 -12.94
CA MET A 122 11.65 -3.01 -12.70
C MET A 122 12.52 -2.79 -13.93
N LEU A 123 12.98 -3.87 -14.58
CA LEU A 123 13.72 -3.77 -15.84
C LEU A 123 12.94 -3.00 -16.92
N ILE A 124 11.65 -3.30 -17.05
CA ILE A 124 10.76 -2.57 -17.96
C ILE A 124 10.67 -1.09 -17.58
N ASN A 125 10.60 -0.77 -16.30
CA ASN A 125 10.56 0.62 -15.83
C ASN A 125 11.90 1.35 -16.03
N ILE A 126 13.02 0.67 -15.82
CA ILE A 126 14.36 1.18 -16.13
C ILE A 126 14.48 1.47 -17.63
N LEU A 127 14.07 0.54 -18.49
CA LEU A 127 14.06 0.72 -19.93
C LEU A 127 13.18 1.90 -20.35
N LYS A 128 11.97 2.02 -19.79
CA LYS A 128 11.09 3.17 -20.03
C LYS A 128 11.73 4.49 -19.57
N TRP A 129 12.42 4.47 -18.44
CA TRP A 129 13.12 5.62 -17.92
C TRP A 129 14.31 6.00 -18.80
N MET A 130 15.12 5.03 -19.28
CA MET A 130 16.20 5.26 -20.23
C MET A 130 15.68 5.87 -21.53
N VAL A 131 14.60 5.33 -22.09
CA VAL A 131 13.93 5.87 -23.29
C VAL A 131 13.43 7.30 -23.07
N LYS A 132 12.88 7.60 -21.90
CA LYS A 132 12.44 8.96 -21.54
C LYS A 132 13.58 9.97 -21.49
N LYS A 133 14.82 9.55 -21.18
CA LYS A 133 16.00 10.41 -21.17
C LYS A 133 16.57 10.69 -22.58
N THR A 134 16.17 9.91 -23.58
CA THR A 134 16.60 10.16 -24.98
C THR A 134 15.78 11.27 -25.64
N PRO A 135 16.25 11.86 -26.75
CA PRO A 135 15.46 12.82 -27.55
C PRO A 135 14.11 12.27 -28.05
N LEU A 136 13.98 10.93 -28.12
CA LEU A 136 12.74 10.23 -28.51
C LEU A 136 11.69 10.21 -27.37
N GLY A 137 12.11 10.34 -26.11
CA GLY A 137 11.23 10.30 -24.95
C GLY A 137 10.06 11.29 -25.01
N PRO A 138 10.28 12.57 -25.31
CA PRO A 138 9.21 13.56 -25.45
C PRO A 138 8.24 13.25 -26.59
N VAL A 139 8.72 12.65 -27.68
CA VAL A 139 7.90 12.28 -28.85
C VAL A 139 6.97 11.10 -28.50
N ILE A 140 7.53 10.05 -27.90
CA ILE A 140 6.75 8.87 -27.45
C ILE A 140 5.74 9.27 -26.38
N TYR A 141 6.12 10.17 -25.47
CA TYR A 141 5.22 10.67 -24.43
C TYR A 141 4.08 11.51 -25.00
N LYS A 142 4.36 12.37 -25.97
CA LYS A 142 3.37 13.21 -26.67
C LYS A 142 2.38 12.35 -27.48
N LEU A 143 2.84 11.24 -28.05
CA LEU A 143 1.97 10.30 -28.79
C LEU A 143 1.03 9.49 -27.87
N LYS A 144 1.47 9.19 -26.64
CA LYS A 144 0.66 8.47 -25.65
C LYS A 144 -0.32 9.33 -24.87
N HIS A 145 -0.01 10.60 -24.66
CA HIS A 145 -0.76 11.51 -23.80
C HIS A 145 -1.07 12.81 -24.53
N LYS A 146 -2.12 12.80 -25.36
CA LYS A 146 -2.53 13.95 -26.22
C LYS A 146 -2.73 15.29 -25.47
N ASN A 147 -2.89 15.31 -24.16
CA ASN A 147 -3.26 16.46 -23.34
C ASN A 147 -2.25 16.82 -22.25
N PHE A 148 -1.00 16.37 -22.32
CA PHE A 148 -0.03 16.63 -21.26
C PHE A 148 0.88 17.81 -21.60
N ILE A 149 0.76 18.89 -20.82
CA ILE A 149 1.69 20.03 -20.87
C ILE A 149 3.02 19.56 -20.26
N ARG A 150 4.10 19.73 -21.03
CA ARG A 150 5.47 19.32 -20.72
C ARG A 150 5.94 19.94 -19.39
N ALA A 151 5.92 19.17 -18.32
CA ALA A 151 6.72 19.50 -17.15
C ALA A 151 8.20 19.25 -17.50
N LYS A 152 9.03 20.29 -17.34
CA LYS A 152 10.48 20.23 -17.53
C LYS A 152 11.04 19.52 -16.30
N TYR A 153 11.38 18.22 -16.43
CA TYR A 153 11.90 17.43 -15.32
C TYR A 153 13.38 17.70 -15.10
N PRO A 154 13.78 18.12 -13.92
CA PRO A 154 14.82 17.40 -13.23
C PRO A 154 14.13 16.30 -12.39
N TYR A 155 14.40 15.03 -12.65
CA TYR A 155 14.23 14.04 -11.58
C TYR A 155 14.98 14.59 -10.37
N PRO A 156 14.34 14.77 -9.22
CA PRO A 156 15.07 15.18 -8.04
C PRO A 156 16.23 14.21 -7.87
N ASN A 157 17.38 14.74 -7.58
CA ASN A 157 18.59 13.96 -7.33
C ASN A 157 18.22 12.77 -6.46
N ASN A 158 18.57 11.56 -6.90
CA ASN A 158 18.33 10.30 -6.19
C ASN A 158 18.47 10.51 -4.69
N TYR A 159 17.33 10.57 -3.99
CA TYR A 159 17.34 10.63 -2.54
C TYR A 159 17.41 9.18 -2.05
N SER A 160 18.63 8.68 -1.96
CA SER A 160 18.92 7.28 -1.63
C SER A 160 18.72 7.01 -0.14
N MET A 161 18.63 5.74 0.23
CA MET A 161 18.65 5.32 1.65
C MET A 161 19.91 5.79 2.37
N GLU A 162 21.03 5.93 1.67
CA GLU A 162 22.25 6.53 2.23
C GLU A 162 22.03 7.97 2.68
N LYS A 163 21.31 8.77 1.87
CA LYS A 163 20.96 10.15 2.27
C LYS A 163 19.99 10.17 3.45
N VAL A 164 19.00 9.28 3.47
CA VAL A 164 18.11 9.15 4.63
C VAL A 164 18.93 8.85 5.90
N ARG A 165 19.85 7.90 5.85
CA ARG A 165 20.73 7.58 6.99
C ARG A 165 21.62 8.76 7.43
N LYS A 166 22.14 9.53 6.49
CA LYS A 166 22.97 10.72 6.82
C LYS A 166 22.17 11.83 7.53
N GLU A 167 20.87 11.90 7.25
CA GLU A 167 19.98 12.90 7.86
C GLU A 167 19.15 12.32 9.01
N ASP A 168 19.35 11.08 9.40
CA ASP A 168 18.52 10.37 10.38
C ASP A 168 18.41 11.09 11.72
N ILE A 169 19.46 11.81 12.13
CA ILE A 169 19.50 12.60 13.38
C ILE A 169 18.36 13.60 13.52
N ARG A 170 17.76 14.04 12.42
CA ARG A 170 16.63 15.00 12.40
C ARG A 170 15.32 14.37 11.92
N LEU A 171 15.29 13.05 11.64
CA LEU A 171 14.15 12.36 11.08
C LEU A 171 13.49 11.47 12.13
N TYR A 172 12.18 11.31 12.00
CA TYR A 172 11.38 10.32 12.68
C TYR A 172 10.79 9.36 11.66
N HIS A 173 10.68 8.10 11.98
CA HIS A 173 10.19 7.09 11.04
C HIS A 173 8.94 6.41 11.59
N PHE A 174 7.85 6.50 10.85
CA PHE A 174 6.62 5.78 11.16
C PHE A 174 6.51 4.55 10.25
N TYR A 175 6.22 3.40 10.82
CA TYR A 175 6.04 2.17 10.04
C TYR A 175 4.62 1.64 10.14
N GLN A 176 4.09 1.19 8.99
CA GLN A 176 2.75 0.62 8.88
C GLN A 176 2.73 -0.89 9.18
N ALA A 177 3.80 -1.61 8.87
CA ALA A 177 3.88 -3.07 8.91
C ALA A 177 5.19 -3.54 9.56
N THR A 178 5.15 -4.71 10.21
CA THR A 178 6.35 -5.34 10.80
C THR A 178 7.45 -5.59 9.76
N TYR A 179 7.06 -5.96 8.53
CA TYR A 179 7.99 -6.05 7.41
C TYR A 179 8.78 -4.75 7.20
N ILE A 180 8.09 -3.62 7.25
CA ILE A 180 8.72 -2.29 7.11
C ILE A 180 9.61 -1.99 8.30
N GLN A 181 9.16 -2.29 9.52
CA GLN A 181 9.95 -2.12 10.73
C GLN A 181 11.30 -2.85 10.62
N GLN A 182 11.27 -4.12 10.21
CA GLN A 182 12.49 -4.92 10.03
C GLN A 182 13.40 -4.33 8.95
N PHE A 183 12.81 -3.80 7.87
CA PHE A 183 13.58 -3.08 6.86
C PHE A 183 14.28 -1.85 7.45
N LEU A 184 13.57 -1.00 8.20
CA LEU A 184 14.15 0.20 8.81
C LEU A 184 15.29 -0.13 9.78
N TYR A 185 15.13 -1.15 10.62
CA TYR A 185 16.21 -1.66 11.47
C TYR A 185 17.40 -2.16 10.66
N SER A 186 17.18 -2.86 9.56
CA SER A 186 18.26 -3.30 8.67
C SER A 186 19.02 -2.14 8.01
N GLN A 187 18.40 -0.96 7.95
CA GLN A 187 19.01 0.27 7.46
C GLN A 187 19.71 1.08 8.57
N HIS A 188 19.73 0.56 9.81
CA HIS A 188 20.31 1.22 11.00
C HIS A 188 19.69 2.61 11.26
N LEU A 189 18.38 2.73 11.07
CA LEU A 189 17.64 3.96 11.39
C LEU A 189 17.18 3.91 12.85
N ASP A 190 17.16 5.08 13.49
CA ASP A 190 16.69 5.29 14.85
C ASP A 190 15.29 5.95 14.85
N ARG A 191 14.73 6.22 16.01
CA ARG A 191 13.44 6.93 16.20
C ARG A 191 12.31 6.37 15.34
N ILE A 192 12.15 5.04 15.42
CA ILE A 192 11.16 4.27 14.68
C ILE A 192 9.92 4.08 15.56
N PHE A 193 8.76 4.53 15.10
CA PHE A 193 7.49 4.47 15.81
C PHE A 193 6.44 3.75 14.97
N ARG A 194 5.56 3.02 15.65
CA ARG A 194 4.46 2.35 14.98
C ARG A 194 3.35 3.35 14.66
N LEU A 195 2.95 3.42 13.40
CA LEU A 195 1.75 4.10 12.93
C LEU A 195 1.16 3.26 11.81
N THR A 196 0.18 2.43 12.17
CA THR A 196 -0.42 1.45 11.25
C THR A 196 -1.45 2.10 10.32
N ASP A 197 -2.44 1.34 9.91
CA ASP A 197 -3.59 1.80 9.17
C ASP A 197 -4.83 1.00 9.57
N TYR A 198 -5.98 1.44 9.11
CA TYR A 198 -7.20 0.67 9.17
C TYR A 198 -7.92 0.69 7.81
N ILE A 199 -8.66 -0.37 7.51
CA ILE A 199 -9.58 -0.37 6.39
C ILE A 199 -10.81 0.45 6.75
N ASN A 200 -11.37 1.16 5.75
CA ASN A 200 -12.55 1.97 5.97
C ASN A 200 -13.68 1.15 6.62
N PRO A 201 -14.23 1.60 7.78
CA PRO A 201 -15.30 0.90 8.49
C PRO A 201 -16.55 0.65 7.64
N ASP A 202 -16.79 1.46 6.61
CA ASP A 202 -17.91 1.25 5.70
C ASP A 202 -17.81 -0.09 4.95
N ILE A 203 -16.60 -0.65 4.78
CA ILE A 203 -16.41 -1.98 4.19
C ILE A 203 -17.05 -3.04 5.08
N GLN A 204 -16.84 -2.94 6.40
CA GLN A 204 -17.44 -3.88 7.37
C GLN A 204 -18.97 -3.76 7.43
N LYS A 205 -19.50 -2.53 7.34
CA LYS A 205 -20.94 -2.24 7.35
C LYS A 205 -21.67 -2.76 6.11
N ASN A 206 -20.95 -2.87 5.00
CA ASN A 206 -21.50 -3.27 3.70
C ASN A 206 -21.37 -4.77 3.41
N VAL A 207 -21.04 -5.60 4.41
CA VAL A 207 -21.00 -7.07 4.28
C VAL A 207 -22.42 -7.61 4.25
N ASP A 208 -22.78 -8.32 3.18
CA ASP A 208 -24.07 -9.00 3.07
C ASP A 208 -23.92 -10.48 3.40
N THR A 209 -24.23 -10.83 4.65
CA THR A 209 -24.19 -12.23 5.14
C THR A 209 -25.32 -13.10 4.60
N SER A 210 -26.33 -12.54 3.94
CA SER A 210 -27.43 -13.32 3.32
C SER A 210 -27.00 -13.95 1.99
N VAL A 211 -25.93 -13.45 1.37
CA VAL A 211 -25.39 -13.97 0.11
C VAL A 211 -24.75 -15.34 0.36
N LYS A 212 -25.19 -16.35 -0.37
CA LYS A 212 -24.63 -17.70 -0.28
C LYS A 212 -23.22 -17.74 -0.83
N LYS A 213 -22.29 -18.31 -0.06
CA LYS A 213 -20.91 -18.55 -0.50
C LYS A 213 -20.83 -19.62 -1.57
N GLU A 214 -20.10 -19.31 -2.63
CA GLU A 214 -19.86 -20.19 -3.79
C GLU A 214 -18.38 -20.60 -3.89
N ASN A 215 -18.10 -21.67 -4.63
CA ASN A 215 -16.74 -22.14 -4.90
C ASN A 215 -16.03 -21.21 -5.91
N ILE A 216 -15.94 -19.92 -5.57
CA ILE A 216 -15.27 -18.87 -6.32
C ILE A 216 -13.94 -18.54 -5.65
N ILE A 217 -12.89 -18.42 -6.45
CA ILE A 217 -11.56 -18.02 -6.05
C ILE A 217 -11.28 -16.63 -6.62
N LEU A 218 -11.26 -15.61 -5.77
CA LEU A 218 -10.88 -14.26 -6.14
C LEU A 218 -9.37 -14.09 -6.12
N PHE A 219 -8.83 -13.27 -6.99
CA PHE A 219 -7.40 -12.97 -6.98
C PHE A 219 -7.07 -11.56 -7.46
N ASN A 220 -5.92 -11.03 -7.00
CA ASN A 220 -5.38 -9.76 -7.47
C ASN A 220 -4.56 -9.96 -8.75
N PRO A 221 -5.01 -9.50 -9.93
CA PRO A 221 -4.28 -9.67 -11.17
C PRO A 221 -3.08 -8.72 -11.32
N ALA A 222 -2.98 -7.70 -10.46
CA ALA A 222 -1.88 -6.73 -10.51
C ALA A 222 -0.59 -7.24 -9.87
N LYS A 223 -0.69 -8.28 -9.01
CA LYS A 223 0.44 -8.83 -8.27
C LYS A 223 0.45 -10.35 -8.37
N GLY A 224 1.64 -10.96 -8.50
CA GLY A 224 1.81 -12.41 -8.48
C GLY A 224 1.05 -13.20 -9.55
N PHE A 225 0.56 -12.54 -10.61
CA PHE A 225 -0.28 -13.17 -11.64
C PHE A 225 0.38 -14.37 -12.31
N ARG A 226 1.71 -14.38 -12.42
CA ARG A 226 2.45 -15.53 -12.97
C ARG A 226 2.17 -16.82 -12.18
N TYR A 227 2.13 -16.73 -10.87
CA TYR A 227 1.86 -17.88 -9.99
C TYR A 227 0.40 -18.29 -10.07
N THR A 228 -0.51 -17.32 -9.99
CA THR A 228 -1.95 -17.56 -10.15
C THR A 228 -2.27 -18.15 -11.52
N LYS A 229 -1.67 -17.64 -12.60
CA LYS A 229 -1.85 -18.19 -13.97
C LYS A 229 -1.40 -19.65 -14.09
N LYS A 230 -0.30 -20.03 -13.42
CA LYS A 230 0.13 -21.43 -13.37
C LYS A 230 -0.87 -22.30 -12.61
N LEU A 231 -1.37 -21.78 -11.48
CA LEU A 231 -2.38 -22.47 -10.69
C LEU A 231 -3.67 -22.67 -11.47
N MET A 232 -4.19 -21.64 -12.16
CA MET A 232 -5.35 -21.73 -13.04
C MET A 232 -5.20 -22.81 -14.12
N LYS A 233 -4.00 -22.96 -14.69
CA LYS A 233 -3.71 -24.04 -15.66
C LYS A 233 -3.69 -25.42 -15.02
N TYR A 234 -3.27 -25.49 -13.75
CA TYR A 234 -3.20 -26.72 -12.98
C TYR A 234 -4.56 -27.16 -12.45
N MET A 235 -5.51 -26.21 -12.33
CA MET A 235 -6.84 -26.38 -11.73
C MET A 235 -7.92 -25.74 -12.65
N PRO A 236 -8.09 -26.21 -13.90
CA PRO A 236 -9.00 -25.58 -14.86
C PRO A 236 -10.49 -25.74 -14.50
N GLU A 237 -10.80 -26.67 -13.58
CA GLU A 237 -12.15 -26.94 -13.07
C GLU A 237 -12.68 -25.86 -12.12
N TYR A 238 -11.82 -24.98 -11.57
CA TYR A 238 -12.22 -23.98 -10.60
C TYR A 238 -12.50 -22.61 -11.23
N LYS A 239 -13.45 -21.89 -10.65
CA LYS A 239 -13.85 -20.54 -11.07
C LYS A 239 -12.94 -19.49 -10.45
N PHE A 240 -11.98 -18.98 -11.22
CA PHE A 240 -11.11 -17.86 -10.83
C PHE A 240 -11.65 -16.54 -11.36
N ILE A 241 -11.77 -15.53 -10.50
CA ILE A 241 -12.23 -14.18 -10.89
C ILE A 241 -11.18 -13.14 -10.52
N PRO A 242 -10.62 -12.38 -11.50
CA PRO A 242 -9.68 -11.31 -11.24
C PRO A 242 -10.36 -10.08 -10.66
N LEU A 243 -9.84 -9.50 -9.59
CA LEU A 243 -10.34 -8.25 -9.01
C LEU A 243 -9.81 -7.04 -9.79
N LYS A 244 -10.42 -6.75 -10.94
CA LYS A 244 -10.03 -5.64 -11.81
C LYS A 244 -11.24 -5.05 -12.55
N GLY A 245 -11.36 -3.72 -12.48
CA GLY A 245 -12.38 -2.98 -13.26
C GLY A 245 -13.77 -2.99 -12.63
N TYR A 246 -13.90 -3.36 -11.36
CA TYR A 246 -15.15 -3.35 -10.62
C TYR A 246 -15.35 -2.04 -9.87
N THR A 247 -16.60 -1.60 -9.74
CA THR A 247 -17.02 -0.57 -8.79
C THR A 247 -16.92 -1.13 -7.36
N ARG A 248 -16.95 -0.27 -6.35
CA ARG A 248 -16.92 -0.71 -4.94
C ARG A 248 -18.05 -1.70 -4.62
N ASN A 249 -19.27 -1.40 -5.03
CA ASN A 249 -20.42 -2.27 -4.77
C ASN A 249 -20.29 -3.65 -5.45
N GLN A 250 -19.79 -3.67 -6.70
CA GLN A 250 -19.53 -4.93 -7.39
C GLN A 250 -18.43 -5.75 -6.70
N LEU A 251 -17.40 -5.07 -6.19
CA LEU A 251 -16.31 -5.70 -5.46
C LEU A 251 -16.79 -6.33 -4.14
N ASN A 252 -17.59 -5.58 -3.37
CA ASN A 252 -18.20 -6.09 -2.14
C ASN A 252 -19.05 -7.33 -2.43
N HIS A 253 -19.92 -7.27 -3.45
CA HIS A 253 -20.75 -8.41 -3.84
C HIS A 253 -19.92 -9.65 -4.25
N LEU A 254 -18.80 -9.46 -4.97
CA LEU A 254 -17.88 -10.56 -5.31
C LEU A 254 -17.25 -11.17 -4.05
N PHE A 255 -16.85 -10.35 -3.09
CA PHE A 255 -16.34 -10.85 -1.82
C PHE A 255 -17.43 -11.59 -1.02
N ASP A 256 -18.67 -11.10 -1.02
CA ASP A 256 -19.78 -11.78 -0.34
C ASP A 256 -20.07 -13.17 -0.92
N GLN A 257 -19.92 -13.32 -2.25
CA GLN A 257 -20.14 -14.61 -2.93
C GLN A 257 -18.97 -15.58 -2.80
N ALA A 258 -17.72 -15.11 -2.74
CA ALA A 258 -16.56 -15.97 -2.85
C ALA A 258 -16.19 -16.64 -1.52
N LYS A 259 -15.81 -17.92 -1.57
CA LYS A 259 -15.24 -18.65 -0.43
C LYS A 259 -13.76 -18.33 -0.20
N LEU A 260 -13.02 -17.96 -1.25
CA LEU A 260 -11.56 -17.88 -1.20
C LEU A 260 -11.02 -16.65 -1.93
N TYR A 261 -10.07 -15.98 -1.31
CA TYR A 261 -9.20 -14.99 -1.94
C TYR A 261 -7.74 -15.47 -1.92
N ILE A 262 -7.05 -15.34 -3.04
CA ILE A 262 -5.63 -15.69 -3.14
C ILE A 262 -4.80 -14.50 -3.64
N ASP A 263 -3.61 -14.30 -3.07
CA ASP A 263 -2.64 -13.30 -3.52
C ASP A 263 -1.21 -13.80 -3.32
N PHE A 264 -0.54 -14.15 -4.40
CA PHE A 264 0.84 -14.63 -4.39
C PHE A 264 1.86 -13.53 -4.75
N GLY A 265 1.40 -12.29 -4.80
CA GLY A 265 2.27 -11.16 -5.09
C GLY A 265 3.07 -10.69 -3.88
N PRO A 266 4.00 -9.78 -4.14
CA PRO A 266 4.70 -9.10 -3.06
C PRO A 266 3.77 -8.13 -2.33
N PHE A 267 3.91 -8.09 -1.01
CA PHE A 267 3.24 -7.15 -0.13
C PHE A 267 4.30 -6.16 0.38
N PRO A 268 4.48 -5.03 -0.30
CA PRO A 268 5.51 -4.05 0.07
C PRO A 268 5.18 -3.26 1.33
N GLY A 269 3.97 -3.42 1.84
CA GLY A 269 3.40 -2.89 3.06
C GLY A 269 2.16 -3.68 3.42
N LYS A 270 1.28 -3.10 4.26
CA LYS A 270 0.05 -3.75 4.73
C LYS A 270 -1.06 -3.64 3.68
N ASP A 271 -1.20 -4.65 2.83
CA ASP A 271 -2.18 -4.66 1.74
C ASP A 271 -3.63 -4.72 2.23
N ARG A 272 -4.54 -4.00 1.56
CA ARG A 272 -5.96 -3.91 1.93
C ARG A 272 -6.79 -5.09 1.46
N LEU A 273 -6.59 -5.57 0.24
CA LEU A 273 -7.45 -6.60 -0.36
C LEU A 273 -7.59 -7.89 0.47
N PRO A 274 -6.52 -8.44 1.09
CA PRO A 274 -6.66 -9.60 1.98
C PRO A 274 -7.54 -9.31 3.20
N ARG A 275 -7.43 -8.10 3.75
CA ARG A 275 -8.23 -7.66 4.91
C ARG A 275 -9.68 -7.45 4.52
N GLU A 276 -9.95 -6.81 3.39
CA GLU A 276 -11.30 -6.66 2.83
C GLU A 276 -11.94 -8.05 2.59
N ALA A 277 -11.20 -8.98 1.98
CA ALA A 277 -11.66 -10.36 1.78
C ALA A 277 -11.97 -11.07 3.11
N ALA A 278 -11.13 -10.89 4.15
CA ALA A 278 -11.36 -11.48 5.47
C ALA A 278 -12.67 -10.99 6.10
N VAL A 279 -12.92 -9.68 6.02
CA VAL A 279 -14.14 -9.05 6.56
C VAL A 279 -15.39 -9.59 5.88
N HIS A 280 -15.34 -9.85 4.59
CA HIS A 280 -16.41 -10.48 3.82
C HIS A 280 -16.43 -12.01 3.96
N ASN A 281 -15.79 -12.59 4.99
CA ASN A 281 -15.74 -14.03 5.25
C ASN A 281 -15.16 -14.84 4.07
N CYS A 282 -14.18 -14.33 3.34
CA CYS A 282 -13.36 -15.18 2.48
C CYS A 282 -12.23 -15.83 3.30
N CYS A 283 -11.96 -17.10 3.06
CA CYS A 283 -10.68 -17.70 3.42
C CYS A 283 -9.56 -17.04 2.62
N ILE A 284 -8.33 -17.05 3.12
CA ILE A 284 -7.21 -16.32 2.50
C ILE A 284 -6.03 -17.25 2.31
N ILE A 285 -5.47 -17.25 1.10
CA ILE A 285 -4.16 -17.88 0.81
C ILE A 285 -3.23 -16.81 0.26
N THR A 286 -2.00 -16.71 0.81
CA THR A 286 -1.00 -15.75 0.35
C THR A 286 0.33 -16.42 -0.02
N GLY A 287 1.16 -15.67 -0.75
CA GLY A 287 2.60 -15.92 -0.78
C GLY A 287 3.25 -15.49 0.54
N ARG A 288 4.60 -15.59 0.59
CA ARG A 288 5.41 -15.14 1.74
C ARG A 288 6.33 -13.96 1.38
N PHE A 289 5.98 -13.19 0.35
CA PHE A 289 6.79 -12.05 -0.07
C PHE A 289 6.40 -10.77 0.67
N GLY A 290 7.39 -10.13 1.31
CA GLY A 290 7.17 -8.89 2.05
C GLY A 290 6.29 -9.09 3.28
N ALA A 291 5.38 -8.18 3.55
CA ALA A 291 4.53 -8.19 4.74
C ALA A 291 3.68 -9.45 4.88
N SER A 292 3.31 -10.12 3.77
CA SER A 292 2.56 -11.38 3.88
C SER A 292 3.35 -12.53 4.50
N GLY A 293 4.69 -12.43 4.59
CA GLY A 293 5.53 -13.38 5.30
C GLY A 293 5.41 -13.28 6.83
N PHE A 294 5.02 -12.12 7.35
CA PHE A 294 4.92 -11.84 8.78
C PHE A 294 3.51 -12.17 9.30
N PHE A 295 3.44 -12.77 10.48
CA PHE A 295 2.17 -13.07 11.12
C PHE A 295 1.47 -11.79 11.58
N GLU A 296 2.23 -10.84 12.10
CA GLU A 296 1.74 -9.57 12.63
C GLU A 296 1.07 -8.70 11.56
N ASP A 297 1.49 -8.85 10.30
CA ASP A 297 0.98 -8.06 9.18
C ASP A 297 -0.24 -8.72 8.51
N ILE A 298 -0.19 -10.05 8.37
CA ILE A 298 -1.30 -10.88 7.87
C ILE A 298 -1.46 -12.06 8.84
N PRO A 299 -2.27 -11.92 9.90
CA PRO A 299 -2.37 -12.90 10.99
C PRO A 299 -3.26 -14.10 10.60
N ILE A 300 -2.78 -14.91 9.66
CA ILE A 300 -3.36 -16.18 9.26
C ILE A 300 -2.39 -17.32 9.53
N ASN A 301 -2.93 -18.53 9.75
CA ASN A 301 -2.12 -19.71 10.01
C ASN A 301 -1.13 -19.95 8.84
N GLY A 302 0.12 -20.33 9.18
CA GLY A 302 1.21 -20.56 8.23
C GLY A 302 0.91 -21.62 7.16
N ARG A 303 -0.08 -22.53 7.38
CA ARG A 303 -0.57 -23.50 6.39
C ARG A 303 -1.19 -22.84 5.15
N TYR A 304 -1.64 -21.57 5.27
CA TYR A 304 -2.25 -20.77 4.20
C TYR A 304 -1.25 -19.81 3.54
N LYS A 305 0.04 -19.83 3.96
CA LYS A 305 1.12 -19.00 3.41
C LYS A 305 2.15 -19.88 2.69
N PHE A 306 2.32 -19.69 1.39
CA PHE A 306 3.18 -20.53 0.57
C PHE A 306 4.47 -19.83 0.12
N ASP A 307 5.58 -20.55 0.13
CA ASP A 307 6.82 -20.10 -0.53
C ASP A 307 6.64 -20.19 -2.04
N MET A 308 6.57 -19.03 -2.69
CA MET A 308 6.34 -18.96 -4.13
C MET A 308 7.64 -19.02 -4.95
N LEU A 309 8.82 -18.92 -4.31
CA LEU A 309 10.10 -19.19 -4.98
C LEU A 309 10.23 -20.69 -5.29
N HIS A 310 9.78 -21.52 -4.36
CA HIS A 310 9.79 -22.99 -4.49
C HIS A 310 8.36 -23.54 -4.46
N ALA A 311 7.48 -22.96 -5.29
CA ALA A 311 6.05 -23.23 -5.26
C ALA A 311 5.72 -24.71 -5.53
N ASN A 312 5.06 -25.34 -4.56
CA ASN A 312 4.48 -26.67 -4.71
C ASN A 312 2.98 -26.53 -5.03
N TYR A 313 2.64 -26.56 -6.33
CA TYR A 313 1.27 -26.38 -6.80
C TYR A 313 0.31 -27.50 -6.34
N SER A 314 0.79 -28.71 -6.11
CA SER A 314 -0.02 -29.80 -5.56
C SER A 314 -0.46 -29.50 -4.13
N LYS A 315 0.47 -29.01 -3.27
CA LYS A 315 0.12 -28.59 -1.90
C LYS A 315 -0.84 -27.42 -1.89
N ILE A 316 -0.66 -26.44 -2.80
CA ILE A 316 -1.58 -25.30 -2.92
C ILE A 316 -2.96 -25.80 -3.34
N LYS A 317 -3.04 -26.70 -4.32
CA LYS A 317 -4.31 -27.33 -4.75
C LYS A 317 -4.99 -28.03 -3.60
N SER A 318 -4.30 -28.91 -2.88
CA SER A 318 -4.88 -29.63 -1.74
C SER A 318 -5.41 -28.68 -0.66
N CYS A 319 -4.74 -27.55 -0.43
CA CYS A 319 -5.23 -26.52 0.50
C CYS A 319 -6.52 -25.84 -0.01
N ILE A 320 -6.58 -25.53 -1.30
CA ILE A 320 -7.77 -24.94 -1.96
C ILE A 320 -8.93 -25.93 -1.94
N ASP A 321 -8.68 -27.21 -2.28
CA ASP A 321 -9.70 -28.27 -2.26
C ASP A 321 -10.30 -28.43 -0.85
N ASP A 322 -9.45 -28.41 0.18
CA ASP A 322 -9.89 -28.49 1.58
C ASP A 322 -10.74 -27.27 1.98
N ILE A 323 -10.33 -26.05 1.61
CA ILE A 323 -11.10 -24.84 1.89
C ILE A 323 -12.47 -24.87 1.19
N LEU A 324 -12.51 -25.17 -0.09
CA LEU A 324 -13.75 -25.12 -0.86
C LEU A 324 -14.75 -26.20 -0.45
N SER A 325 -14.23 -27.40 -0.08
CA SER A 325 -15.06 -28.53 0.35
C SER A 325 -15.54 -28.42 1.80
N ASN A 326 -14.71 -27.86 2.67
CA ASN A 326 -14.94 -27.75 4.11
C ASN A 326 -15.05 -26.31 4.60
N TYR A 327 -15.60 -25.41 3.77
CA TYR A 327 -15.59 -23.95 3.99
C TYR A 327 -16.11 -23.57 5.38
N ASP A 328 -17.25 -24.15 5.82
CA ASP A 328 -17.89 -23.79 7.10
C ASP A 328 -17.00 -24.11 8.33
N VAL A 329 -16.08 -25.06 8.17
CA VAL A 329 -15.07 -25.37 9.19
C VAL A 329 -13.86 -24.47 9.03
N ARG A 330 -13.36 -24.30 7.78
CA ARG A 330 -12.11 -23.59 7.49
C ARG A 330 -12.23 -22.08 7.70
N ILE A 331 -13.41 -21.48 7.56
CA ILE A 331 -13.59 -20.05 7.79
C ILE A 331 -13.27 -19.65 9.25
N ASN A 332 -13.39 -20.58 10.19
CA ASN A 332 -13.05 -20.34 11.59
C ASN A 332 -11.54 -20.15 11.81
N ASP A 333 -10.68 -20.72 10.96
CA ASP A 333 -9.23 -20.52 10.99
C ASP A 333 -8.83 -19.05 10.73
N PHE A 334 -9.77 -18.24 10.21
CA PHE A 334 -9.61 -16.82 9.91
C PHE A 334 -10.33 -15.89 10.89
N ALA A 335 -10.84 -16.41 12.00
CA ALA A 335 -11.53 -15.59 13.01
C ALA A 335 -10.58 -14.52 13.59
N TYR A 336 -9.34 -14.90 13.89
CA TYR A 336 -8.35 -14.00 14.49
C TYR A 336 -7.99 -12.82 13.59
N ILE A 337 -7.83 -13.02 12.28
CA ILE A 337 -7.56 -11.87 11.37
C ILE A 337 -8.77 -10.92 11.33
N ARG A 338 -10.01 -11.42 11.38
CA ARG A 338 -11.21 -10.56 11.44
C ARG A 338 -11.25 -9.75 12.73
N GLU A 339 -10.92 -10.36 13.86
CA GLU A 339 -10.81 -9.68 15.15
C GLU A 339 -9.74 -8.59 15.11
N CYS A 340 -8.54 -8.88 14.57
CA CYS A 340 -7.49 -7.88 14.40
C CYS A 340 -7.97 -6.70 13.57
N ILE A 341 -8.69 -6.94 12.47
CA ILE A 341 -9.21 -5.90 11.59
C ILE A 341 -10.27 -5.04 12.30
N HIS A 342 -11.10 -5.68 13.14
CA HIS A 342 -12.11 -4.96 13.93
C HIS A 342 -11.49 -3.90 14.84
N HIS A 343 -10.32 -4.16 15.39
CA HIS A 343 -9.60 -3.26 16.29
C HIS A 343 -8.59 -2.34 15.58
N GLU A 344 -8.45 -2.39 14.26
CA GLU A 344 -7.44 -1.58 13.54
C GLU A 344 -7.64 -0.08 13.75
N GLN A 345 -8.87 0.42 13.72
CA GLN A 345 -9.16 1.85 13.88
C GLN A 345 -8.81 2.34 15.29
N GLU A 346 -9.20 1.60 16.32
CA GLU A 346 -8.87 1.92 17.71
C GLU A 346 -7.36 1.91 17.95
N ASN A 347 -6.67 0.91 17.40
CA ASN A 347 -5.21 0.81 17.47
C ASN A 347 -4.53 1.99 16.78
N PHE A 348 -5.01 2.39 15.60
CA PHE A 348 -4.49 3.54 14.86
C PHE A 348 -4.65 4.84 15.65
N TYR A 349 -5.81 5.06 16.27
CA TYR A 349 -6.06 6.24 17.09
C TYR A 349 -5.13 6.28 18.31
N ARG A 350 -4.99 5.17 19.01
CA ARG A 350 -4.06 5.06 20.14
C ARG A 350 -2.60 5.29 19.74
N GLU A 351 -2.19 4.84 18.56
CA GLU A 351 -0.85 5.09 18.01
C GLU A 351 -0.65 6.58 17.72
N ILE A 352 -1.66 7.29 17.19
CA ILE A 352 -1.61 8.74 16.97
C ILE A 352 -1.48 9.47 18.31
N ASP A 353 -2.26 9.11 19.32
CA ASP A 353 -2.20 9.73 20.64
C ASP A 353 -0.82 9.55 21.28
N ASN A 354 -0.19 8.40 21.12
CA ASN A 354 1.17 8.14 21.63
C ASN A 354 2.25 8.95 20.91
N ILE A 355 2.03 9.36 19.66
CA ILE A 355 3.01 10.09 18.84
C ILE A 355 2.80 11.60 18.93
N PHE A 356 1.55 12.07 18.92
CA PHE A 356 1.20 13.48 18.77
C PHE A 356 0.44 14.04 19.99
N GLY A 357 0.18 13.21 21.00
CA GLY A 357 -0.59 13.54 22.19
C GLY A 357 0.06 14.47 23.18
#